data_d0a51f9c21a22e541623ae7749c7e187
#
_entry.id   d0a51f9c21a22e541623ae7749c7e187
#
_cell.length_a   1.000
_cell.length_b   1.000
_cell.length_c   1.000
_cell.angle_alpha   90.00
_cell.angle_beta   90.00
_cell.angle_gamma   90.00
#
_symmetry.space_group_name_H-M   'P 1'
#
loop_
_entity.id
_entity.type
_entity.pdbx_description
1 polymer ?
#
loop_
_entity_poly.entity_id
_entity_poly.type
_entity_poly.pdbx_seq_one_letter_code
_entity_poly.pdbx_strand_id
1 'polypeptide(L)'
;MNGATMADTPRCEFEGKNLILKLQKTLEGRIEAIPPFIEGIMEVVESMGCAAGKEREVEIALLEALSNAVIHGCKNDPLKKVECCVACDESRGLLIMVRDPGEGFDPASIPSPIVGQNLFSAHGRGVFMINQLMDEVRYEKGGTEIHMKIG
;
A
#
# COMPACT_ATOMS: atom_id res chain seq x y z
N MET A 1 -22.63 -13.16 -13.76
CA MET A 1 -21.68 -12.81 -12.87
C MET A 1 -22.08 -12.97 -11.44
N ASN A 2 -21.33 -13.50 -10.66
CA ASN A 2 -21.73 -13.75 -9.39
C ASN A 2 -21.13 -12.84 -8.40
N GLY A 3 -21.97 -12.08 -7.75
CA GLY A 3 -21.53 -11.13 -6.79
C GLY A 3 -20.88 -11.74 -5.58
N ALA A 4 -21.29 -12.95 -5.24
CA ALA A 4 -20.72 -13.61 -4.08
C ALA A 4 -19.24 -13.88 -4.27
N THR A 5 -18.86 -14.31 -5.47
CA THR A 5 -17.45 -14.53 -5.78
C THR A 5 -16.67 -13.24 -5.65
N MET A 6 -17.27 -12.15 -6.12
CA MET A 6 -16.60 -10.86 -6.05
C MET A 6 -16.49 -10.35 -4.63
N ALA A 7 -17.45 -10.69 -3.78
CA ALA A 7 -17.43 -10.24 -2.40
C ALA A 7 -16.30 -10.90 -1.62
N ASP A 8 -15.95 -12.13 -1.98
CA ASP A 8 -14.92 -12.88 -1.26
C ASP A 8 -13.53 -12.71 -1.83
N THR A 9 -13.41 -12.04 -2.97
CA THR A 9 -12.13 -11.88 -3.65
C THR A 9 -11.59 -10.48 -3.41
N PRO A 10 -10.28 -10.35 -3.14
CA PRO A 10 -9.69 -9.02 -3.04
C PRO A 10 -9.96 -8.24 -4.32
N ARG A 11 -10.31 -7.00 -4.17
CA ARG A 11 -10.67 -6.17 -5.30
C ARG A 11 -9.75 -4.99 -5.46
N CYS A 12 -9.24 -4.86 -6.66
CA CYS A 12 -8.52 -3.65 -7.04
C CYS A 12 -9.56 -2.65 -7.51
N GLU A 13 -9.71 -1.59 -6.75
CA GLU A 13 -10.76 -0.61 -7.03
C GLU A 13 -10.36 0.42 -8.06
N PHE A 14 -9.17 0.30 -8.62
CA PHE A 14 -8.73 1.22 -9.63
C PHE A 14 -9.38 0.86 -10.95
N GLU A 15 -10.17 1.78 -11.46
CA GLU A 15 -10.92 1.60 -12.68
C GLU A 15 -10.72 2.79 -13.58
N GLY A 16 -10.94 2.60 -14.88
CA GLY A 16 -10.86 3.72 -15.81
C GLY A 16 -10.43 3.31 -17.18
N LYS A 17 -10.71 4.18 -18.15
CA LYS A 17 -10.37 3.93 -19.55
C LYS A 17 -8.87 3.97 -19.80
N ASN A 18 -8.15 4.67 -18.96
CA ASN A 18 -6.71 4.88 -19.17
C ASN A 18 -5.85 3.91 -18.42
N LEU A 19 -6.43 2.89 -17.80
CA LEU A 19 -5.65 1.89 -17.10
C LEU A 19 -4.85 1.06 -18.10
N ILE A 20 -3.54 1.03 -17.90
CA ILE A 20 -2.64 0.25 -18.73
C ILE A 20 -2.39 -1.11 -18.10
N LEU A 21 -2.30 -1.13 -16.78
CA LEU A 21 -1.97 -2.33 -16.03
C LEU A 21 -2.73 -2.34 -14.71
N LYS A 22 -3.13 -3.53 -14.29
CA LYS A 22 -3.78 -3.72 -13.01
C LYS A 22 -3.29 -5.04 -12.44
N LEU A 23 -2.62 -4.97 -11.30
CA LEU A 23 -2.00 -6.12 -10.66
C LEU A 23 -2.51 -6.26 -9.24
N GLN A 24 -2.96 -7.46 -8.89
CA GLN A 24 -3.51 -7.73 -7.57
C GLN A 24 -2.81 -8.94 -6.97
N LYS A 25 -2.27 -8.79 -5.76
CA LYS A 25 -1.54 -9.85 -5.09
C LYS A 25 -1.82 -9.86 -3.60
N THR A 26 -1.59 -11.00 -2.96
CA THR A 26 -1.69 -11.12 -1.51
C THR A 26 -0.34 -11.49 -0.93
N LEU A 27 -0.12 -11.07 0.32
CA LEU A 27 1.12 -11.25 1.03
C LEU A 27 0.82 -11.88 2.38
N GLU A 28 1.57 -12.90 2.77
CA GLU A 28 1.45 -13.47 4.10
C GLU A 28 1.87 -12.45 5.15
N GLY A 29 1.26 -12.51 6.33
CA GLY A 29 1.50 -11.54 7.39
C GLY A 29 2.80 -11.76 8.13
N ARG A 30 3.90 -11.84 7.42
CA ARG A 30 5.22 -11.98 8.03
C ARG A 30 6.23 -11.09 7.31
N ILE A 31 7.13 -10.53 8.09
CA ILE A 31 8.09 -9.54 7.60
C ILE A 31 8.97 -10.11 6.49
N GLU A 32 9.38 -11.37 6.63
CA GLU A 32 10.29 -11.98 5.68
C GLU A 32 9.70 -12.12 4.28
N ALA A 33 8.38 -12.06 4.16
CA ALA A 33 7.73 -12.16 2.86
C ALA A 33 7.74 -10.83 2.10
N ILE A 34 8.07 -9.73 2.76
CA ILE A 34 7.98 -8.40 2.14
C ILE A 34 9.02 -8.18 1.05
N PRO A 35 10.32 -8.44 1.27
CA PRO A 35 11.31 -8.13 0.23
C PRO A 35 11.04 -8.80 -1.11
N PRO A 36 10.80 -10.12 -1.20
CA PRO A 36 10.54 -10.72 -2.51
C PRO A 36 9.21 -10.25 -3.11
N PHE A 37 8.24 -9.90 -2.27
CA PHE A 37 6.97 -9.39 -2.75
C PHE A 37 7.17 -8.03 -3.45
N ILE A 38 7.93 -7.13 -2.81
CA ILE A 38 8.22 -5.83 -3.39
C ILE A 38 9.04 -5.97 -4.68
N GLU A 39 10.00 -6.88 -4.66
CA GLU A 39 10.82 -7.11 -5.85
C GLU A 39 9.97 -7.47 -7.05
N GLY A 40 8.98 -8.34 -6.85
CA GLY A 40 8.08 -8.72 -7.92
C GLY A 40 7.24 -7.57 -8.43
N ILE A 41 6.75 -6.73 -7.52
CA ILE A 41 5.96 -5.57 -7.92
C ILE A 41 6.83 -4.57 -8.68
N MET A 42 8.03 -4.30 -8.17
CA MET A 42 8.91 -3.31 -8.78
C MET A 42 9.38 -3.73 -10.17
N GLU A 43 9.54 -5.04 -10.38
CA GLU A 43 9.86 -5.54 -11.72
C GLU A 43 8.82 -5.09 -12.74
N VAL A 44 7.54 -5.23 -12.37
CA VAL A 44 6.45 -4.85 -13.26
C VAL A 44 6.40 -3.33 -13.43
N VAL A 45 6.51 -2.60 -12.31
CA VAL A 45 6.45 -1.14 -12.33
C VAL A 45 7.57 -0.57 -13.22
N GLU A 46 8.78 -1.11 -13.09
CA GLU A 46 9.91 -0.63 -13.87
C GLU A 46 9.79 -0.99 -15.35
N SER A 47 9.33 -2.20 -15.64
CA SER A 47 9.21 -2.62 -17.01
C SER A 47 8.12 -1.85 -17.76
N MET A 48 7.10 -1.39 -17.05
CA MET A 48 6.03 -0.61 -17.66
C MET A 48 6.30 0.88 -17.66
N GLY A 49 7.34 1.32 -16.96
CA GLY A 49 7.66 2.73 -16.87
C GLY A 49 6.64 3.55 -16.12
N CYS A 50 5.89 2.92 -15.22
CA CYS A 50 4.78 3.57 -14.54
C CYS A 50 5.19 4.67 -13.59
N ALA A 51 6.34 4.52 -12.96
CA ALA A 51 6.76 5.45 -11.91
C ALA A 51 7.54 6.64 -12.46
N ALA A 52 7.91 6.61 -13.73
CA ALA A 52 8.53 7.75 -14.43
C ALA A 52 9.72 8.36 -13.67
N GLY A 53 10.63 7.53 -13.22
CA GLY A 53 11.83 8.00 -12.52
C GLY A 53 11.69 8.08 -11.01
N LYS A 54 10.51 7.73 -10.48
CA LYS A 54 10.28 7.77 -9.04
C LYS A 54 10.20 6.39 -8.43
N GLU A 55 10.89 5.42 -9.04
CA GLU A 55 10.85 4.04 -8.60
C GLU A 55 11.31 3.88 -7.15
N ARG A 56 12.32 4.65 -6.76
CA ARG A 56 12.83 4.57 -5.40
C ARG A 56 11.78 5.01 -4.39
N GLU A 57 11.08 6.09 -4.70
CA GLU A 57 10.01 6.59 -3.82
C GLU A 57 8.90 5.57 -3.70
N VAL A 58 8.54 4.93 -4.80
CA VAL A 58 7.52 3.89 -4.80
C VAL A 58 7.95 2.72 -3.92
N GLU A 59 9.19 2.29 -4.07
CA GLU A 59 9.70 1.16 -3.30
C GLU A 59 9.68 1.44 -1.79
N ILE A 60 10.10 2.64 -1.40
CA ILE A 60 10.11 3.02 0.01
C ILE A 60 8.69 3.08 0.56
N ALA A 61 7.77 3.67 -0.20
CA ALA A 61 6.38 3.78 0.24
C ALA A 61 5.74 2.39 0.38
N LEU A 62 6.02 1.50 -0.57
CA LEU A 62 5.53 0.12 -0.48
C LEU A 62 6.08 -0.59 0.75
N LEU A 63 7.37 -0.43 1.01
CA LEU A 63 7.98 -1.05 2.17
C LEU A 63 7.31 -0.59 3.46
N GLU A 64 7.08 0.70 3.58
CA GLU A 64 6.44 1.24 4.77
C GLU A 64 5.00 0.79 4.91
N ALA A 65 4.24 0.84 3.81
CA ALA A 65 2.83 0.45 3.85
C ALA A 65 2.67 -1.03 4.15
N LEU A 66 3.49 -1.88 3.53
CA LEU A 66 3.41 -3.32 3.74
C LEU A 66 3.91 -3.70 5.13
N SER A 67 4.97 -3.05 5.61
CA SER A 67 5.47 -3.30 6.97
C SER A 67 4.42 -2.95 8.01
N ASN A 68 3.75 -1.81 7.84
CA ASN A 68 2.69 -1.42 8.77
C ASN A 68 1.55 -2.43 8.73
N ALA A 69 1.18 -2.89 7.53
CA ALA A 69 0.09 -3.85 7.40
C ALA A 69 0.44 -5.17 8.07
N VAL A 70 1.68 -5.64 7.94
CA VAL A 70 2.10 -6.90 8.54
C VAL A 70 2.22 -6.77 10.06
N ILE A 71 2.90 -5.71 10.52
CA ILE A 71 3.20 -5.56 11.95
C ILE A 71 1.95 -5.18 12.73
N HIS A 72 1.21 -4.19 12.25
CA HIS A 72 0.07 -3.65 13.00
C HIS A 72 -1.26 -4.28 12.59
N GLY A 73 -1.42 -4.58 11.31
CA GLY A 73 -2.66 -5.19 10.82
C GLY A 73 -2.72 -6.67 11.06
N CYS A 74 -1.70 -7.39 10.65
CA CYS A 74 -1.65 -8.86 10.82
C CYS A 74 -1.05 -9.27 12.16
N LYS A 75 -0.36 -8.36 12.84
CA LYS A 75 0.35 -8.63 14.09
C LYS A 75 1.32 -9.80 13.93
N ASN A 76 1.99 -9.82 12.78
CA ASN A 76 2.97 -10.86 12.42
C ASN A 76 2.39 -12.27 12.40
N ASP A 77 1.10 -12.39 12.14
CA ASP A 77 0.43 -13.69 12.04
C ASP A 77 0.45 -14.15 10.58
N PRO A 78 1.23 -15.18 10.24
CA PRO A 78 1.35 -15.62 8.84
C PRO A 78 0.06 -16.21 8.28
N LEU A 79 -0.92 -16.53 9.13
CA LEU A 79 -2.21 -17.01 8.66
C LEU A 79 -3.08 -15.87 8.14
N LYS A 80 -2.75 -14.63 8.48
CA LYS A 80 -3.45 -13.46 7.97
C LYS A 80 -2.77 -12.95 6.72
N LYS A 81 -3.53 -12.27 5.89
CA LYS A 81 -3.03 -11.83 4.59
C LYS A 81 -3.18 -10.33 4.41
N VAL A 82 -2.21 -9.75 3.71
CA VAL A 82 -2.27 -8.37 3.27
C VAL A 82 -2.61 -8.40 1.79
N GLU A 83 -3.55 -7.57 1.38
CA GLU A 83 -3.93 -7.44 -0.02
C GLU A 83 -3.28 -6.20 -0.61
N CYS A 84 -2.71 -6.36 -1.80
CA CYS A 84 -2.04 -5.25 -2.47
C CYS A 84 -2.49 -5.17 -3.91
N CYS A 85 -2.87 -3.99 -4.33
CA CYS A 85 -3.31 -3.75 -5.69
C CYS A 85 -2.49 -2.60 -6.27
N VAL A 86 -1.93 -2.82 -7.47
CA VAL A 86 -1.11 -1.82 -8.14
C VAL A 86 -1.69 -1.63 -9.53
N ALA A 87 -1.88 -0.38 -9.93
CA ALA A 87 -2.40 -0.06 -11.23
C ALA A 87 -1.58 1.05 -11.87
N CYS A 88 -1.40 0.94 -13.17
CA CYS A 88 -0.71 1.94 -13.96
C CYS A 88 -1.76 2.62 -14.83
N ASP A 89 -1.91 3.92 -14.68
CA ASP A 89 -2.93 4.67 -15.40
C ASP A 89 -2.26 5.78 -16.21
N GLU A 90 -2.63 5.88 -17.47
CA GLU A 90 -2.00 6.81 -18.39
C GLU A 90 -2.13 8.27 -17.93
N SER A 91 -3.25 8.62 -17.32
CA SER A 91 -3.48 9.99 -16.89
C SER A 91 -3.25 10.21 -15.41
N ARG A 92 -3.43 9.18 -14.57
CA ARG A 92 -3.31 9.34 -13.12
C ARG A 92 -1.97 8.89 -12.54
N GLY A 93 -1.17 8.18 -13.34
CA GLY A 93 0.11 7.68 -12.88
C GLY A 93 -0.01 6.33 -12.19
N LEU A 94 0.83 6.09 -11.21
CA LEU A 94 0.84 4.83 -10.49
C LEU A 94 -0.07 4.91 -9.28
N LEU A 95 -0.96 3.92 -9.18
CA LEU A 95 -1.94 3.85 -8.10
C LEU A 95 -1.66 2.58 -7.30
N ILE A 96 -1.63 2.71 -5.97
CA ILE A 96 -1.32 1.57 -5.09
C ILE A 96 -2.35 1.53 -3.97
N MET A 97 -2.84 0.33 -3.66
CA MET A 97 -3.72 0.12 -2.52
C MET A 97 -3.16 -1.03 -1.70
N VAL A 98 -3.09 -0.83 -0.38
CA VAL A 98 -2.68 -1.89 0.55
C VAL A 98 -3.77 -2.02 1.61
N ARG A 99 -4.25 -3.23 1.83
CA ARG A 99 -5.32 -3.51 2.80
C ARG A 99 -4.89 -4.62 3.74
N ASP A 100 -5.11 -4.41 5.03
CA ASP A 100 -4.83 -5.42 6.02
C ASP A 100 -6.12 -5.82 6.77
N PRO A 101 -6.10 -6.96 7.48
CA PRO A 101 -7.29 -7.44 8.19
C PRO A 101 -7.39 -6.94 9.63
N GLY A 102 -6.59 -5.95 10.00
CA GLY A 102 -6.54 -5.48 11.38
C GLY A 102 -7.68 -4.57 11.75
N GLU A 103 -7.52 -3.91 12.89
CA GLU A 103 -8.55 -3.03 13.42
C GLU A 103 -8.44 -1.62 12.87
N GLY A 104 -7.31 -1.33 12.23
CA GLY A 104 -7.09 -0.02 11.66
C GLY A 104 -6.60 0.99 12.70
N PHE A 105 -6.58 2.22 12.29
CA PHE A 105 -6.18 3.33 13.16
C PHE A 105 -6.77 4.60 12.56
N ASP A 106 -6.77 5.67 13.37
CA ASP A 106 -7.24 6.97 12.91
C ASP A 106 -6.02 7.77 12.45
N PRO A 107 -5.84 8.00 11.16
CA PRO A 107 -4.67 8.74 10.68
C PRO A 107 -4.58 10.14 11.28
N ALA A 108 -5.71 10.74 11.61
CA ALA A 108 -5.73 12.08 12.20
C ALA A 108 -5.20 12.08 13.62
N SER A 109 -5.17 10.90 14.27
CA SER A 109 -4.68 10.81 15.64
C SER A 109 -3.17 10.65 15.71
N ILE A 110 -2.50 10.53 14.57
CA ILE A 110 -1.05 10.38 14.52
C ILE A 110 -0.43 11.73 14.22
N PRO A 111 0.18 12.38 15.22
CA PRO A 111 0.82 13.68 14.95
C PRO A 111 2.11 13.51 14.16
N SER A 112 2.63 14.64 13.70
CA SER A 112 3.87 14.63 12.93
C SER A 112 5.00 14.03 13.76
N PRO A 113 5.85 13.17 13.17
CA PRO A 113 6.96 12.57 13.91
C PRO A 113 8.01 13.57 14.36
N ILE A 114 7.98 14.80 13.87
CA ILE A 114 8.93 15.81 14.35
C ILE A 114 8.48 16.45 15.66
N VAL A 115 7.34 16.00 16.20
CA VAL A 115 6.82 16.52 17.46
C VAL A 115 6.89 15.43 18.51
N GLY A 116 7.71 15.64 19.52
CA GLY A 116 7.74 14.81 20.71
C GLY A 116 8.02 13.34 20.45
N GLN A 117 7.23 12.52 21.10
CA GLN A 117 7.48 11.08 21.14
C GLN A 117 7.28 10.36 19.82
N ASN A 118 6.63 11.00 18.87
CA ASN A 118 6.37 10.34 17.59
C ASN A 118 7.61 10.15 16.76
N LEU A 119 8.71 10.81 17.13
CA LEU A 119 9.99 10.55 16.48
C LEU A 119 10.41 9.09 16.61
N PHE A 120 9.97 8.43 17.68
CA PHE A 120 10.36 7.07 17.96
C PHE A 120 9.29 6.04 17.63
N SER A 121 8.15 6.49 17.12
CA SER A 121 7.07 5.59 16.71
C SER A 121 7.29 5.16 15.27
N ALA A 122 7.57 3.87 15.07
CA ALA A 122 7.78 3.37 13.72
C ALA A 122 6.53 3.58 12.85
N HIS A 123 5.34 3.38 13.44
CA HIS A 123 4.09 3.54 12.71
C HIS A 123 3.88 4.99 12.30
N GLY A 124 4.12 5.93 13.23
CA GLY A 124 3.97 7.34 12.92
C GLY A 124 4.96 7.82 11.87
N ARG A 125 6.21 7.33 11.95
CA ARG A 125 7.22 7.67 10.96
C ARG A 125 6.86 7.14 9.59
N GLY A 126 6.35 5.91 9.52
CA GLY A 126 5.96 5.31 8.24
C GLY A 126 4.86 6.08 7.57
N VAL A 127 3.83 6.45 8.33
CA VAL A 127 2.73 7.24 7.78
C VAL A 127 3.24 8.59 7.28
N PHE A 128 4.08 9.25 8.05
CA PHE A 128 4.66 10.54 7.65
C PHE A 128 5.47 10.40 6.38
N MET A 129 6.31 9.36 6.31
CA MET A 129 7.17 9.13 5.16
C MET A 129 6.36 8.89 3.89
N ILE A 130 5.32 8.09 3.99
CA ILE A 130 4.44 7.81 2.85
C ILE A 130 3.86 9.13 2.32
N ASN A 131 3.39 9.98 3.22
CA ASN A 131 2.82 11.26 2.82
C ASN A 131 3.85 12.19 2.17
N GLN A 132 5.12 12.06 2.54
CA GLN A 132 6.17 12.87 1.93
C GLN A 132 6.53 12.38 0.53
N LEU A 133 6.44 11.09 0.29
CA LEU A 133 6.89 10.49 -0.96
C LEU A 133 5.82 10.42 -2.03
N MET A 134 4.56 10.33 -1.63
CA MET A 134 3.46 10.16 -2.57
C MET A 134 2.77 11.48 -2.85
N ASP A 135 2.21 11.60 -4.05
CA ASP A 135 1.47 12.80 -4.43
C ASP A 135 0.14 12.88 -3.71
N GLU A 136 -0.53 11.74 -3.53
CA GLU A 136 -1.79 11.67 -2.80
C GLU A 136 -1.79 10.43 -1.94
N VAL A 137 -2.34 10.55 -0.74
CA VAL A 137 -2.50 9.42 0.18
C VAL A 137 -3.88 9.53 0.80
N ARG A 138 -4.60 8.42 0.81
CA ARG A 138 -5.95 8.36 1.37
C ARG A 138 -6.08 7.08 2.19
N TYR A 139 -6.64 7.22 3.39
CA TYR A 139 -6.92 6.06 4.25
C TYR A 139 -8.41 5.81 4.25
N GLU A 140 -8.79 4.53 4.19
CA GLU A 140 -10.19 4.15 4.18
C GLU A 140 -10.42 2.97 5.10
N LYS A 141 -11.68 2.69 5.38
CA LYS A 141 -12.10 1.55 6.19
C LYS A 141 -11.43 1.53 7.56
N GLY A 142 -11.43 2.70 8.20
CA GLY A 142 -10.90 2.82 9.55
C GLY A 142 -9.39 2.70 9.63
N GLY A 143 -8.70 2.96 8.52
CA GLY A 143 -7.25 2.91 8.51
C GLY A 143 -6.67 1.57 8.10
N THR A 144 -7.53 0.58 7.78
CA THR A 144 -7.04 -0.72 7.33
C THR A 144 -6.68 -0.72 5.85
N GLU A 145 -7.02 0.34 5.15
CA GLU A 145 -6.78 0.42 3.72
C GLU A 145 -6.11 1.75 3.40
N ILE A 146 -5.00 1.71 2.68
CA ILE A 146 -4.31 2.91 2.25
C ILE A 146 -4.27 2.94 0.73
N HIS A 147 -4.59 4.10 0.17
CA HIS A 147 -4.52 4.36 -1.26
C HIS A 147 -3.47 5.41 -1.51
N MET A 148 -2.54 5.12 -2.41
CA MET A 148 -1.43 6.01 -2.71
C MET A 148 -1.36 6.26 -4.21
N LYS A 149 -0.92 7.47 -4.56
CA LYS A 149 -0.78 7.84 -5.97
C LYS A 149 0.51 8.62 -6.15
N ILE A 150 1.24 8.33 -7.22
CA ILE A 150 2.45 9.06 -7.58
C ILE A 150 2.56 9.09 -9.10
N GLY A 151 3.01 10.20 -9.61
CA GLY A 151 3.13 10.42 -11.06
C GLY A 151 2.23 11.51 -11.53
#